data_c61c49694bf2f732ffdc5fea6d72c8af
#
_entry.id   c61c49694bf2f732ffdc5fea6d72c8af
#
_cell.length_a   1.000
_cell.length_b   1.000
_cell.length_c   1.000
_cell.angle_alpha   90.00
_cell.angle_beta   90.00
_cell.angle_gamma   90.00
#
_symmetry.space_group_name_H-M   'P 1'
#
loop_
_entity.id
_entity.type
_entity.pdbx_description
1 polymer ?
#
loop_
_entity_poly.entity_id
_entity_poly.type
_entity_poly.pdbx_seq_one_letter_code
_entity_poly.pdbx_strand_id
1 'polypeptide(L)'
;REIFSSQAVTFPYDLWDLLQKKSWDTIWENASGGRVRVTDPEGTDYSFTFLPEHFDKPRYGFTSEPFWGHLHGHPLPPYSDGEDTAGVVAGTLNHWGRPFPHIKVYVEKGQVQRIEGGGQYGEAWRQLLEATKSITYPEYPRPGLFWLWETAIGTNPKFFRPHNVLNRSRGTVYERLRSGIIHVGFGTRILSPSEDWAREKGVTFGHIHVHLNFATYELTTKTGQKFKIIDRGHLTSLDDPEVI
;
A
#
# COMPACT_ATOMS: atom_id res chain seq x y z
N ARG A 1 -18.92 -1.10 -17.86
CA ARG A 1 -19.30 -2.42 -18.45
C ARG A 1 -18.07 -3.26 -18.78
N GLU A 2 -17.04 -2.70 -19.40
CA GLU A 2 -15.83 -3.45 -19.81
C GLU A 2 -15.11 -4.16 -18.66
N ILE A 3 -15.10 -3.56 -17.46
CA ILE A 3 -14.46 -4.17 -16.27
C ILE A 3 -15.18 -5.44 -15.85
N PHE A 4 -16.52 -5.43 -15.84
CA PHE A 4 -17.32 -6.56 -15.41
C PHE A 4 -17.30 -7.75 -16.36
N SER A 5 -16.88 -7.55 -17.59
CA SER A 5 -16.66 -8.60 -18.60
C SER A 5 -15.20 -8.97 -18.76
N SER A 6 -14.30 -8.35 -18.01
CA SER A 6 -12.87 -8.64 -18.07
C SER A 6 -12.52 -9.97 -17.39
N GLN A 7 -11.45 -10.61 -17.84
CA GLN A 7 -10.91 -11.81 -17.18
C GLN A 7 -10.58 -11.58 -15.70
N ALA A 8 -10.32 -10.33 -15.30
CA ALA A 8 -10.04 -9.98 -13.92
C ALA A 8 -11.23 -10.23 -12.99
N VAL A 9 -12.46 -10.00 -13.48
CA VAL A 9 -13.70 -10.19 -12.70
C VAL A 9 -14.26 -11.61 -12.85
N THR A 10 -13.99 -12.25 -13.99
CA THR A 10 -14.43 -13.62 -14.27
C THR A 10 -13.41 -14.68 -13.84
N PHE A 11 -12.30 -14.26 -13.24
CA PHE A 11 -11.31 -15.18 -12.68
C PHE A 11 -11.94 -16.02 -11.56
N PRO A 12 -11.68 -17.35 -11.50
CA PRO A 12 -12.29 -18.20 -10.49
C PRO A 12 -12.05 -17.69 -9.08
N TYR A 13 -13.13 -17.49 -8.35
CA TYR A 13 -13.07 -16.89 -7.01
C TYR A 13 -12.25 -17.75 -6.04
N ASP A 14 -12.47 -19.05 -6.06
CA ASP A 14 -11.78 -19.98 -5.15
C ASP A 14 -10.25 -19.96 -5.37
N LEU A 15 -9.84 -19.90 -6.63
CA LEU A 15 -8.41 -19.79 -6.97
C LEU A 15 -7.83 -18.44 -6.53
N TRP A 16 -8.59 -17.38 -6.66
CA TRP A 16 -8.18 -16.08 -6.21
C TRP A 16 -8.11 -15.95 -4.70
N ASP A 17 -9.09 -16.51 -3.99
CA ASP A 17 -9.07 -16.59 -2.53
C ASP A 17 -7.87 -17.40 -2.03
N LEU A 18 -7.59 -18.53 -2.68
CA LEU A 18 -6.40 -19.33 -2.39
C LEU A 18 -5.10 -18.53 -2.56
N LEU A 19 -4.98 -17.79 -3.67
CA LEU A 19 -3.81 -16.96 -3.95
C LEU A 19 -3.60 -15.88 -2.89
N GLN A 20 -4.66 -15.19 -2.50
CA GLN A 20 -4.62 -14.22 -1.42
C GLN A 20 -4.26 -14.87 -0.09
N LYS A 21 -4.88 -16.00 0.21
CA LYS A 21 -4.64 -16.76 1.42
C LYS A 21 -3.17 -17.17 1.54
N LYS A 22 -2.57 -17.72 0.49
CA LYS A 22 -1.15 -18.11 0.48
C LYS A 22 -0.21 -16.92 0.75
N SER A 23 -0.46 -15.78 0.13
CA SER A 23 0.31 -14.57 0.37
C SER A 23 0.16 -14.07 1.81
N TRP A 24 -1.05 -14.05 2.33
CA TRP A 24 -1.36 -13.57 3.66
C TRP A 24 -0.88 -14.52 4.76
N ASP A 25 -1.07 -15.82 4.59
CA ASP A 25 -0.62 -16.81 5.57
C ASP A 25 0.90 -16.76 5.73
N THR A 26 1.64 -16.59 4.62
CA THR A 26 3.10 -16.41 4.70
C THR A 26 3.48 -15.21 5.56
N ILE A 27 2.77 -14.07 5.44
CA ILE A 27 2.99 -12.90 6.29
C ILE A 27 2.56 -13.23 7.72
N TRP A 28 1.33 -13.71 7.91
CA TRP A 28 0.74 -13.92 9.23
C TRP A 28 1.51 -14.90 10.10
N GLU A 29 2.00 -15.98 9.51
CA GLU A 29 2.71 -17.03 10.23
C GLU A 29 4.16 -16.64 10.58
N ASN A 30 4.74 -15.67 9.84
CA ASN A 30 6.19 -15.43 9.90
C ASN A 30 6.56 -14.00 10.31
N ALA A 31 5.64 -13.05 10.29
CA ALA A 31 5.99 -11.65 10.42
C ALA A 31 6.06 -11.12 11.86
N SER A 32 5.49 -11.83 12.84
CA SER A 32 5.49 -11.35 14.24
C SER A 32 6.91 -11.09 14.78
N GLY A 33 7.22 -9.86 15.08
CA GLY A 33 8.56 -9.38 15.44
C GLY A 33 9.55 -9.36 14.28
N GLY A 34 9.08 -9.59 13.06
CA GLY A 34 9.88 -9.55 11.83
C GLY A 34 9.86 -8.16 11.18
N ARG A 35 10.84 -7.94 10.30
CA ARG A 35 11.01 -6.67 9.57
C ARG A 35 10.73 -6.86 8.09
N VAL A 36 9.94 -5.97 7.56
CA VAL A 36 9.70 -5.85 6.12
C VAL A 36 10.61 -4.78 5.53
N ARG A 37 11.16 -5.04 4.34
CA ARG A 37 11.78 -4.05 3.48
C ARG A 37 11.10 -4.09 2.12
N VAL A 38 10.71 -2.91 1.64
CA VAL A 38 10.15 -2.71 0.30
C VAL A 38 11.12 -1.90 -0.53
N THR A 39 11.48 -2.41 -1.69
CA THR A 39 12.36 -1.71 -2.66
C THR A 39 11.74 -1.72 -4.05
N ASP A 40 12.06 -0.70 -4.87
CA ASP A 40 11.62 -0.61 -6.25
C ASP A 40 12.71 0.09 -7.09
N PRO A 41 12.89 -0.24 -8.38
CA PRO A 41 13.92 0.37 -9.24
C PRO A 41 13.82 1.90 -9.38
N GLU A 42 12.65 2.50 -9.14
CA GLU A 42 12.49 3.95 -9.15
C GLU A 42 13.09 4.63 -7.91
N GLY A 43 13.67 3.88 -6.97
CA GLY A 43 14.39 4.39 -5.81
C GLY A 43 13.63 4.30 -4.51
N THR A 44 12.54 3.54 -4.46
CA THR A 44 11.91 3.17 -3.19
C THR A 44 12.83 2.26 -2.39
N ASP A 45 12.99 2.59 -1.11
CA ASP A 45 13.63 1.76 -0.10
C ASP A 45 13.14 2.20 1.28
N TYR A 46 12.14 1.49 1.81
CA TYR A 46 11.64 1.73 3.15
C TYR A 46 11.37 0.42 3.87
N SER A 47 11.28 0.51 5.18
CA SER A 47 11.06 -0.67 6.03
C SER A 47 10.20 -0.34 7.24
N PHE A 48 9.59 -1.38 7.79
CA PHE A 48 8.82 -1.35 9.02
C PHE A 48 8.86 -2.71 9.72
N THR A 49 8.55 -2.74 11.02
CA THR A 49 8.48 -3.98 11.80
C THR A 49 7.03 -4.34 12.10
N PHE A 50 6.71 -5.62 12.01
CA PHE A 50 5.48 -6.16 12.56
C PHE A 50 5.69 -6.49 14.03
N LEU A 51 5.03 -5.73 14.90
CA LEU A 51 5.07 -6.00 16.33
C LEU A 51 4.15 -7.19 16.70
N PRO A 52 4.47 -7.96 17.75
CA PRO A 52 3.64 -9.09 18.17
C PRO A 52 2.17 -8.73 18.38
N GLU A 53 1.90 -7.59 18.97
CA GLU A 53 0.54 -7.09 19.24
C GLU A 53 -0.30 -6.82 17.97
N HIS A 54 0.31 -6.71 16.80
CA HIS A 54 -0.42 -6.60 15.54
C HIS A 54 -1.17 -7.90 15.20
N PHE A 55 -0.73 -9.01 15.75
CA PHE A 55 -1.27 -10.34 15.51
C PHE A 55 -2.32 -10.77 16.55
N ASP A 56 -2.48 -10.01 17.62
CA ASP A 56 -3.55 -10.21 18.61
C ASP A 56 -4.93 -9.82 18.09
N LYS A 57 -4.98 -9.11 16.98
CA LYS A 57 -6.22 -8.69 16.31
C LYS A 57 -6.64 -9.71 15.25
N PRO A 58 -7.96 -9.86 14.99
CA PRO A 58 -8.42 -10.77 13.94
C PRO A 58 -7.76 -10.43 12.60
N ARG A 59 -7.48 -11.47 11.80
CA ARG A 59 -7.00 -11.31 10.42
C ARG A 59 -7.84 -10.30 9.67
N TYR A 60 -7.19 -9.26 9.18
CA TYR A 60 -7.88 -8.21 8.47
C TYR A 60 -7.94 -8.53 6.98
N GLY A 61 -9.11 -8.43 6.38
CA GLY A 61 -9.26 -8.23 4.94
C GLY A 61 -9.37 -9.45 4.06
N PHE A 62 -9.39 -10.68 4.59
CA PHE A 62 -9.51 -11.87 3.76
C PHE A 62 -10.84 -11.95 3.00
N THR A 63 -11.91 -11.55 3.66
CA THR A 63 -13.28 -11.71 3.16
C THR A 63 -13.94 -10.39 2.80
N SER A 64 -13.33 -9.25 3.11
CA SER A 64 -13.99 -7.95 2.96
C SER A 64 -13.90 -7.36 1.55
N GLU A 65 -12.91 -7.79 0.73
CA GLU A 65 -12.76 -7.32 -0.64
C GLU A 65 -12.54 -8.48 -1.64
N PRO A 66 -13.46 -9.44 -1.70
CA PRO A 66 -13.26 -10.66 -2.46
C PRO A 66 -13.12 -10.45 -3.97
N PHE A 67 -13.64 -9.37 -4.51
CA PHE A 67 -13.64 -9.12 -5.96
C PHE A 67 -12.41 -8.38 -6.49
N TRP A 68 -11.55 -7.87 -5.61
CA TRP A 68 -10.60 -6.84 -6.04
C TRP A 68 -9.14 -7.26 -5.97
N GLY A 69 -8.77 -8.23 -5.13
CA GLY A 69 -7.38 -8.67 -5.00
C GLY A 69 -6.48 -7.64 -4.33
N HIS A 70 -6.87 -7.24 -3.15
CA HIS A 70 -6.18 -6.24 -2.37
C HIS A 70 -5.83 -6.80 -0.99
N LEU A 71 -4.53 -6.86 -0.69
CA LEU A 71 -4.01 -7.36 0.56
C LEU A 71 -3.24 -6.26 1.29
N HIS A 72 -3.59 -5.98 2.53
CA HIS A 72 -2.82 -5.07 3.37
C HIS A 72 -1.58 -5.76 3.92
N GLY A 73 -0.43 -5.46 3.32
CA GLY A 73 0.87 -6.01 3.70
C GLY A 73 1.61 -5.14 4.73
N HIS A 74 0.91 -4.55 5.67
CA HIS A 74 1.44 -3.66 6.71
C HIS A 74 0.60 -3.76 7.98
N PRO A 75 1.16 -3.36 9.14
CA PRO A 75 0.37 -3.18 10.35
C PRO A 75 -0.73 -2.15 10.14
N LEU A 76 -1.91 -2.43 10.68
CA LEU A 76 -3.02 -1.48 10.61
C LEU A 76 -2.94 -0.47 11.75
N PRO A 77 -3.35 0.79 11.50
CA PRO A 77 -3.41 1.81 12.54
C PRO A 77 -4.29 1.39 13.74
N PRO A 78 -4.05 1.92 14.93
CA PRO A 78 -3.34 3.18 15.22
C PRO A 78 -1.83 3.05 15.11
N TYR A 79 -1.21 4.11 14.63
CA TYR A 79 0.22 4.20 14.29
C TYR A 79 1.13 4.41 15.50
N SER A 80 0.69 4.13 16.70
CA SER A 80 1.53 4.14 17.90
C SER A 80 2.82 3.34 17.75
N ASP A 81 2.83 2.44 16.77
CA ASP A 81 3.87 1.44 16.55
C ASP A 81 4.79 1.75 15.36
N GLY A 82 4.57 2.86 14.66
CA GLY A 82 5.33 3.24 13.48
C GLY A 82 6.72 3.84 13.77
N GLU A 83 7.24 3.71 14.98
CA GLU A 83 8.50 4.35 15.40
C GLU A 83 9.71 3.91 14.58
N ASP A 84 9.71 2.71 14.00
CA ASP A 84 10.77 2.20 13.16
C ASP A 84 10.44 2.26 11.65
N THR A 85 9.24 2.73 11.28
CA THR A 85 8.87 2.88 9.87
C THR A 85 9.61 4.06 9.27
N ALA A 86 10.57 3.76 8.40
CA ALA A 86 11.44 4.79 7.82
C ALA A 86 11.94 4.40 6.43
N GLY A 87 12.33 5.41 5.66
CA GLY A 87 12.95 5.27 4.35
C GLY A 87 12.39 6.22 3.31
N VAL A 88 12.46 5.82 2.05
CA VAL A 88 12.02 6.61 0.90
C VAL A 88 11.02 5.82 0.08
N VAL A 89 9.91 6.42 -0.27
CA VAL A 89 9.01 5.92 -1.32
C VAL A 89 9.18 6.80 -2.54
N ALA A 90 9.50 6.18 -3.67
CA ALA A 90 9.75 6.88 -4.93
C ALA A 90 8.96 6.24 -6.06
N GLY A 91 8.52 7.04 -7.02
CA GLY A 91 7.78 6.51 -8.17
C GLY A 91 7.23 7.60 -9.08
N THR A 92 6.52 7.14 -10.09
CA THR A 92 5.97 7.99 -11.16
C THR A 92 4.49 7.77 -11.45
N LEU A 93 3.82 6.87 -10.71
CA LEU A 93 2.40 6.54 -10.90
C LEU A 93 1.56 6.80 -9.65
N ASN A 94 0.40 7.42 -9.84
CA ASN A 94 -0.57 7.65 -8.77
C ASN A 94 -1.66 6.56 -8.72
N HIS A 95 -2.54 6.68 -7.77
CA HIS A 95 -3.64 5.75 -7.54
C HIS A 95 -4.59 5.54 -8.74
N TRP A 96 -4.66 6.52 -9.64
CA TRP A 96 -5.47 6.44 -10.86
C TRP A 96 -4.68 5.85 -12.05
N GLY A 97 -3.47 5.32 -11.82
CA GLY A 97 -2.59 4.83 -12.87
C GLY A 97 -2.12 5.95 -13.82
N ARG A 98 -2.13 7.19 -13.36
CA ARG A 98 -1.68 8.35 -14.13
C ARG A 98 -0.23 8.64 -13.82
N PRO A 99 0.62 8.76 -14.84
CA PRO A 99 2.00 9.14 -14.64
C PRO A 99 2.10 10.60 -14.18
N PHE A 100 3.11 10.87 -13.36
CA PHE A 100 3.54 12.19 -12.94
C PHE A 100 5.08 12.24 -12.89
N PRO A 101 5.71 13.41 -12.86
CA PRO A 101 7.16 13.50 -12.71
C PRO A 101 7.62 12.76 -11.46
N HIS A 102 8.80 12.13 -11.52
CA HIS A 102 9.33 11.33 -10.42
C HIS A 102 9.28 12.09 -9.09
N ILE A 103 8.72 11.42 -8.07
CA ILE A 103 8.59 11.91 -6.70
C ILE A 103 9.43 11.06 -5.75
N LYS A 104 9.95 11.68 -4.69
CA LYS A 104 10.51 11.00 -3.53
C LYS A 104 9.83 11.50 -2.27
N VAL A 105 9.29 10.58 -1.49
CA VAL A 105 8.60 10.84 -0.22
C VAL A 105 9.44 10.23 0.89
N TYR A 106 10.02 11.07 1.73
CA TYR A 106 10.87 10.67 2.85
C TYR A 106 10.03 10.47 4.10
N VAL A 107 10.14 9.30 4.67
CA VAL A 107 9.38 8.88 5.87
C VAL A 107 10.35 8.62 7.01
N GLU A 108 10.00 9.11 8.19
CA GLU A 108 10.70 8.83 9.43
C GLU A 108 9.65 8.64 10.53
N LYS A 109 9.78 7.57 11.29
CA LYS A 109 8.83 7.20 12.34
C LYS A 109 7.37 7.19 11.86
N GLY A 110 7.15 6.68 10.65
CA GLY A 110 5.84 6.60 10.02
C GLY A 110 5.31 7.89 9.40
N GLN A 111 5.87 9.06 9.75
CA GLN A 111 5.44 10.35 9.20
C GLN A 111 6.24 10.77 7.98
N VAL A 112 5.56 11.39 7.03
CA VAL A 112 6.23 12.07 5.92
C VAL A 112 6.92 13.33 6.44
N GLN A 113 8.23 13.40 6.22
CA GLN A 113 9.06 14.52 6.64
C GLN A 113 9.33 15.49 5.50
N ARG A 114 9.50 14.96 4.28
CA ARG A 114 9.93 15.74 3.12
C ARG A 114 9.47 15.09 1.83
N ILE A 115 9.18 15.91 0.84
CA ILE A 115 8.75 15.48 -0.50
C ILE A 115 9.59 16.23 -1.54
N GLU A 116 10.19 15.49 -2.46
CA GLU A 116 10.98 16.02 -3.57
C GLU A 116 10.39 15.63 -4.91
N GLY A 117 10.52 16.46 -5.93
CA GLY A 117 10.02 16.17 -7.27
C GLY A 117 8.50 16.17 -7.37
N GLY A 118 7.95 15.30 -8.23
CA GLY A 118 6.52 15.09 -8.42
C GLY A 118 5.80 16.16 -9.24
N GLY A 119 6.49 17.23 -9.71
CA GLY A 119 5.84 18.31 -10.45
C GLY A 119 4.67 18.94 -9.69
N GLN A 120 3.57 19.21 -10.37
CA GLN A 120 2.34 19.75 -9.74
C GLN A 120 1.73 18.81 -8.70
N TYR A 121 1.86 17.50 -8.92
CA TYR A 121 1.40 16.50 -7.96
C TYR A 121 2.20 16.57 -6.66
N GLY A 122 3.53 16.61 -6.75
CA GLY A 122 4.41 16.78 -5.59
C GLY A 122 4.25 18.12 -4.89
N GLU A 123 3.95 19.19 -5.65
CA GLU A 123 3.66 20.50 -5.06
C GLU A 123 2.39 20.47 -4.21
N ALA A 124 1.32 19.87 -4.71
CA ALA A 124 0.09 19.70 -3.95
C ALA A 124 0.34 18.91 -2.63
N TRP A 125 1.20 17.89 -2.67
CA TRP A 125 1.55 17.13 -1.47
C TRP A 125 2.35 17.96 -0.46
N ARG A 126 3.30 18.77 -0.93
CA ARG A 126 4.06 19.68 -0.04
C ARG A 126 3.14 20.68 0.64
N GLN A 127 2.19 21.25 -0.10
CA GLN A 127 1.20 22.18 0.46
C GLN A 127 0.32 21.49 1.51
N LEU A 128 -0.12 20.26 1.26
CA LEU A 128 -0.90 19.48 2.23
C LEU A 128 -0.07 19.14 3.47
N LEU A 129 1.19 18.71 3.29
CA LEU A 129 2.12 18.43 4.39
C LEU A 129 2.28 19.66 5.28
N GLU A 130 2.54 20.82 4.68
CA GLU A 130 2.73 22.07 5.41
C GLU A 130 1.45 22.51 6.14
N ALA A 131 0.30 22.42 5.48
CA ALA A 131 -0.99 22.81 6.04
C ALA A 131 -1.42 21.93 7.24
N THR A 132 -0.93 20.69 7.32
CA THR A 132 -1.38 19.73 8.32
C THR A 132 -0.32 19.35 9.37
N LYS A 133 0.90 19.87 9.27
CA LYS A 133 2.04 19.47 10.13
C LYS A 133 1.84 19.73 11.62
N SER A 134 1.07 20.77 11.98
CA SER A 134 0.82 21.16 13.38
C SER A 134 -0.52 20.68 13.93
N ILE A 135 -1.31 19.99 13.11
CA ILE A 135 -2.65 19.54 13.52
C ILE A 135 -2.51 18.28 14.37
N THR A 136 -3.13 18.26 15.53
CA THR A 136 -3.18 17.08 16.39
C THR A 136 -4.49 16.33 16.15
N TYR A 137 -4.37 15.07 15.73
CA TYR A 137 -5.50 14.15 15.66
C TYR A 137 -5.44 13.20 16.86
N PRO A 138 -6.57 12.95 17.55
CA PRO A 138 -6.56 12.21 18.83
C PRO A 138 -5.98 10.79 18.76
N GLU A 139 -6.09 10.13 17.60
CA GLU A 139 -5.59 8.77 17.41
C GLU A 139 -4.12 8.70 16.97
N TYR A 140 -3.49 9.84 16.69
CA TYR A 140 -2.09 9.85 16.25
C TYR A 140 -1.15 10.15 17.42
N PRO A 141 0.02 9.51 17.47
CA PRO A 141 0.93 9.62 18.61
C PRO A 141 1.59 11.00 18.72
N ARG A 142 1.52 11.83 17.66
CA ARG A 142 2.12 13.15 17.60
C ARG A 142 1.46 14.05 16.56
N PRO A 143 1.68 15.38 16.60
CA PRO A 143 1.14 16.29 15.60
C PRO A 143 1.58 15.96 14.17
N GLY A 144 0.77 16.39 13.22
CA GLY A 144 0.93 16.15 11.79
C GLY A 144 0.04 15.03 11.29
N LEU A 145 -0.65 15.28 10.17
CA LEU A 145 -1.63 14.33 9.62
C LEU A 145 -1.06 13.51 8.45
N PHE A 146 0.16 13.77 8.00
CA PHE A 146 0.70 13.12 6.83
C PHE A 146 1.54 11.89 7.21
N TRP A 147 0.91 10.72 7.15
CA TRP A 147 1.49 9.44 7.53
C TRP A 147 1.57 8.46 6.36
N LEU A 148 2.58 7.59 6.37
CA LEU A 148 2.55 6.36 5.59
C LEU A 148 1.65 5.39 6.35
N TRP A 149 0.51 5.06 5.81
CA TRP A 149 -0.46 4.24 6.51
C TRP A 149 -0.92 3.02 5.70
N GLU A 150 -0.47 2.91 4.45
CA GLU A 150 -0.84 1.80 3.61
C GLU A 150 0.35 1.28 2.80
N THR A 151 0.57 -0.02 2.88
CA THR A 151 1.41 -0.81 1.98
C THR A 151 0.56 -1.96 1.51
N ALA A 152 -0.15 -1.77 0.42
CA ALA A 152 -1.11 -2.75 -0.04
C ALA A 152 -0.62 -3.46 -1.30
N ILE A 153 -0.85 -4.77 -1.32
CA ILE A 153 -0.37 -5.70 -2.33
C ILE A 153 -1.54 -6.07 -3.24
N GLY A 154 -1.37 -5.88 -4.54
CA GLY A 154 -2.28 -6.43 -5.54
C GLY A 154 -2.08 -7.93 -5.70
N THR A 155 -3.19 -8.67 -5.79
CA THR A 155 -3.16 -10.14 -5.87
C THR A 155 -3.89 -10.72 -7.07
N ASN A 156 -4.60 -9.90 -7.86
CA ASN A 156 -5.35 -10.41 -9.02
C ASN A 156 -4.45 -10.58 -10.25
N PRO A 157 -4.19 -11.81 -10.71
CA PRO A 157 -3.26 -12.08 -11.83
C PRO A 157 -3.82 -11.69 -13.20
N LYS A 158 -5.11 -11.36 -13.30
CA LYS A 158 -5.78 -11.02 -14.56
C LYS A 158 -6.10 -9.54 -14.70
N PHE A 159 -5.68 -8.73 -13.76
CA PHE A 159 -5.85 -7.28 -13.84
C PHE A 159 -4.72 -6.66 -14.69
N PHE A 160 -4.95 -6.53 -15.98
CA PHE A 160 -4.01 -5.90 -16.91
C PHE A 160 -4.62 -4.64 -17.52
N ARG A 161 -3.81 -3.61 -17.62
CA ARG A 161 -4.12 -2.46 -18.47
C ARG A 161 -3.65 -2.77 -19.90
N PRO A 162 -4.53 -2.73 -20.92
CA PRO A 162 -4.10 -2.82 -22.31
C PRO A 162 -3.09 -1.71 -22.65
N HIS A 163 -2.04 -2.02 -23.41
CA HIS A 163 -0.96 -1.06 -23.71
C HIS A 163 -1.43 0.18 -24.48
N ASN A 164 -2.56 0.08 -25.18
CA ASN A 164 -3.14 1.17 -25.97
C ASN A 164 -4.15 2.01 -25.20
N VAL A 165 -4.45 1.67 -23.96
CA VAL A 165 -5.37 2.41 -23.10
C VAL A 165 -4.56 3.32 -22.17
N LEU A 166 -4.10 4.43 -22.72
CA LEU A 166 -3.48 5.48 -21.94
C LEU A 166 -4.58 6.42 -21.41
N ASN A 167 -4.83 6.36 -20.12
CA ASN A 167 -5.44 7.43 -19.33
C ASN A 167 -6.90 7.82 -19.57
N ARG A 168 -7.73 7.09 -20.29
CA ARG A 168 -9.09 7.55 -20.57
C ARG A 168 -10.22 6.79 -19.87
N SER A 169 -9.98 5.62 -19.33
CA SER A 169 -11.02 4.86 -18.65
C SER A 169 -10.85 4.90 -17.14
N ARG A 170 -11.95 4.98 -16.42
CA ARG A 170 -12.01 4.83 -14.97
C ARG A 170 -11.48 3.47 -14.51
N GLY A 171 -11.29 2.53 -15.44
CA GLY A 171 -10.75 1.19 -15.17
C GLY A 171 -9.28 1.18 -14.75
N THR A 172 -8.51 2.22 -15.04
CA THR A 172 -7.08 2.28 -14.65
C THR A 172 -6.85 2.32 -13.15
N VAL A 173 -7.80 2.79 -12.37
CA VAL A 173 -7.73 2.79 -10.91
C VAL A 173 -7.59 1.37 -10.35
N TYR A 174 -8.12 0.38 -11.03
CA TYR A 174 -8.09 -1.01 -10.59
C TYR A 174 -6.76 -1.71 -10.88
N GLU A 175 -5.86 -1.10 -11.65
CA GLU A 175 -4.53 -1.68 -11.90
C GLU A 175 -3.73 -1.90 -10.61
N ARG A 176 -4.01 -1.14 -9.56
CA ARG A 176 -3.45 -1.35 -8.23
C ARG A 176 -3.70 -2.75 -7.66
N LEU A 177 -4.72 -3.43 -8.16
CA LEU A 177 -5.13 -4.77 -7.72
C LEU A 177 -4.39 -5.87 -8.48
N ARG A 178 -3.63 -5.52 -9.53
CA ARG A 178 -2.81 -6.46 -10.29
C ARG A 178 -1.77 -7.11 -9.37
N SER A 179 -1.64 -8.44 -9.49
CA SER A 179 -0.67 -9.20 -8.71
C SER A 179 0.75 -8.64 -8.86
N GLY A 180 1.43 -8.47 -7.73
CA GLY A 180 2.80 -7.98 -7.68
C GLY A 180 2.96 -6.45 -7.70
N ILE A 181 1.88 -5.68 -7.86
CA ILE A 181 1.92 -4.24 -7.59
C ILE A 181 1.82 -3.96 -6.09
N ILE A 182 2.60 -3.01 -5.62
CA ILE A 182 2.39 -2.38 -4.32
C ILE A 182 1.85 -0.98 -4.54
N HIS A 183 0.77 -0.61 -3.86
CA HIS A 183 0.42 0.78 -3.70
C HIS A 183 0.67 1.23 -2.27
N VAL A 184 1.41 2.34 -2.17
CA VAL A 184 1.77 2.94 -0.91
C VAL A 184 0.91 4.16 -0.68
N GLY A 185 0.13 4.16 0.39
CA GLY A 185 -0.81 5.22 0.73
C GLY A 185 -0.27 6.14 1.82
N PHE A 186 -0.54 7.42 1.65
CA PHE A 186 -0.15 8.49 2.57
C PHE A 186 -1.33 9.38 2.91
N GLY A 187 -1.26 10.07 4.03
CA GLY A 187 -2.23 11.06 4.44
C GLY A 187 -2.98 10.70 5.71
N THR A 188 -4.17 11.23 5.86
CA THR A 188 -5.07 10.89 6.95
C THR A 188 -5.76 9.56 6.69
N ARG A 189 -6.08 8.84 7.76
CA ARG A 189 -6.75 7.54 7.68
C ARG A 189 -8.12 7.66 7.01
N ILE A 190 -8.42 6.82 6.02
CA ILE A 190 -9.72 6.80 5.30
C ILE A 190 -10.81 6.08 6.09
N LEU A 191 -10.78 5.99 7.37
CA LEU A 191 -11.94 5.47 8.06
C LEU A 191 -12.87 6.61 8.42
N SER A 192 -14.14 6.35 8.28
CA SER A 192 -15.22 7.30 8.54
C SER A 192 -15.00 8.25 9.73
N PRO A 193 -14.52 7.78 10.90
CA PRO A 193 -14.27 8.68 12.03
C PRO A 193 -13.21 9.76 11.77
N SER A 194 -12.13 9.45 11.02
CA SER A 194 -11.11 10.46 10.74
C SER A 194 -11.53 11.46 9.68
N GLU A 195 -12.33 11.02 8.70
CA GLU A 195 -12.92 11.93 7.72
C GLU A 195 -13.93 12.87 8.34
N ASP A 196 -14.79 12.36 9.20
CA ASP A 196 -15.78 13.16 9.92
C ASP A 196 -15.10 14.19 10.82
N TRP A 197 -14.09 13.77 11.58
CA TRP A 197 -13.29 14.66 12.40
C TRP A 197 -12.64 15.77 11.57
N ALA A 198 -12.01 15.42 10.42
CA ALA A 198 -11.37 16.40 9.54
C ALA A 198 -12.39 17.41 8.99
N ARG A 199 -13.56 16.94 8.61
CA ARG A 199 -14.66 17.79 8.12
C ARG A 199 -15.15 18.74 9.19
N GLU A 200 -15.38 18.24 10.41
CA GLU A 200 -15.83 19.06 11.54
C GLU A 200 -14.82 20.14 11.93
N LYS A 201 -13.54 19.84 11.80
CA LYS A 201 -12.45 20.77 12.10
C LYS A 201 -12.07 21.68 10.91
N GLY A 202 -12.69 21.51 9.76
CA GLY A 202 -12.33 22.23 8.54
C GLY A 202 -10.93 21.94 8.06
N VAL A 203 -10.41 20.75 8.35
CA VAL A 203 -9.05 20.33 7.99
C VAL A 203 -9.05 19.80 6.57
N THR A 204 -8.05 20.22 5.78
CA THR A 204 -7.81 19.63 4.46
C THR A 204 -7.41 18.17 4.63
N PHE A 205 -8.20 17.30 4.02
CA PHE A 205 -8.03 15.86 4.06
C PHE A 205 -7.49 15.35 2.72
N GLY A 206 -6.58 14.40 2.76
CA GLY A 206 -6.04 13.78 1.56
C GLY A 206 -5.59 12.35 1.80
N HIS A 207 -5.93 11.47 0.86
CA HIS A 207 -5.41 10.13 0.75
C HIS A 207 -4.75 9.97 -0.60
N ILE A 208 -3.45 9.89 -0.63
CA ILE A 208 -2.63 9.96 -1.83
C ILE A 208 -1.66 8.80 -1.91
N HIS A 209 -1.36 8.37 -3.15
CA HIS A 209 -0.62 7.14 -3.37
C HIS A 209 0.54 7.30 -4.34
N VAL A 210 1.55 6.43 -4.13
CA VAL A 210 2.56 6.07 -5.12
C VAL A 210 2.41 4.59 -5.41
N HIS A 211 2.38 4.21 -6.70
CA HIS A 211 2.34 2.82 -7.14
C HIS A 211 3.72 2.34 -7.54
N LEU A 212 4.09 1.15 -7.06
CA LEU A 212 5.34 0.48 -7.33
C LEU A 212 5.07 -0.74 -8.21
N ASN A 213 5.56 -0.70 -9.45
CA ASN A 213 5.26 -1.74 -10.43
C ASN A 213 6.23 -2.92 -10.41
N PHE A 214 7.46 -2.69 -9.94
CA PHE A 214 8.54 -3.67 -9.93
C PHE A 214 9.11 -3.86 -8.52
N ALA A 215 8.26 -3.70 -7.53
CA ALA A 215 8.65 -3.78 -6.14
C ALA A 215 9.16 -5.17 -5.76
N THR A 216 10.07 -5.20 -4.81
CA THR A 216 10.37 -6.37 -3.99
C THR A 216 9.88 -6.11 -2.58
N TYR A 217 9.05 -7.00 -2.07
CA TYR A 217 8.60 -7.02 -0.68
C TYR A 217 9.25 -8.22 0.01
N GLU A 218 10.23 -7.96 0.84
CA GLU A 218 10.97 -8.97 1.60
C GLU A 218 10.64 -8.88 3.09
N LEU A 219 10.16 -9.98 3.65
CA LEU A 219 9.97 -10.17 5.08
C LEU A 219 11.17 -10.92 5.63
N THR A 220 11.84 -10.36 6.63
CA THR A 220 12.84 -11.03 7.45
C THR A 220 12.22 -11.34 8.81
N THR A 221 12.11 -12.61 9.17
CA THR A 221 11.54 -13.04 10.46
C THR A 221 12.44 -12.63 11.62
N LYS A 222 11.91 -12.72 12.85
CA LYS A 222 12.69 -12.54 14.08
C LYS A 222 13.91 -13.48 14.17
N THR A 223 13.86 -14.65 13.53
CA THR A 223 14.95 -15.62 13.48
C THR A 223 15.92 -15.41 12.32
N GLY A 224 15.69 -14.40 11.48
CA GLY A 224 16.52 -14.08 10.33
C GLY A 224 16.17 -14.82 9.04
N GLN A 225 15.14 -15.67 9.03
CA GLN A 225 14.65 -16.29 7.81
C GLN A 225 13.99 -15.23 6.90
N LYS A 226 14.19 -15.37 5.59
CA LYS A 226 13.69 -14.41 4.61
C LYS A 226 12.62 -15.03 3.71
N PHE A 227 11.56 -14.27 3.51
CA PHE A 227 10.48 -14.58 2.58
C PHE A 227 10.28 -13.39 1.63
N LYS A 228 10.25 -13.66 0.35
CA LYS A 228 9.80 -12.68 -0.64
C LYS A 228 8.32 -12.92 -0.91
N ILE A 229 7.50 -11.97 -0.59
CA ILE A 229 6.07 -11.99 -0.93
C ILE A 229 5.90 -11.49 -2.37
N ILE A 230 6.71 -10.49 -2.75
CA ILE A 230 6.84 -10.00 -4.12
C ILE A 230 8.32 -9.98 -4.46
N ASP A 231 8.69 -10.50 -5.62
CA ASP A 231 10.04 -10.41 -6.17
C ASP A 231 10.01 -9.68 -7.51
N ARG A 232 10.48 -8.42 -7.53
CA ARG A 232 10.55 -7.57 -8.72
C ARG A 232 9.24 -7.50 -9.52
N GLY A 233 8.14 -7.28 -8.80
CA GLY A 233 6.81 -7.17 -9.37
C GLY A 233 6.10 -8.51 -9.61
N HIS A 234 6.70 -9.64 -9.26
CA HIS A 234 6.08 -10.95 -9.31
C HIS A 234 5.58 -11.37 -7.92
N LEU A 235 4.31 -11.68 -7.79
CA LEU A 235 3.72 -12.20 -6.57
C LEU A 235 4.07 -13.69 -6.43
N THR A 236 4.87 -14.04 -5.41
CA THR A 236 5.46 -15.38 -5.30
C THR A 236 4.46 -16.49 -5.03
N SER A 237 3.30 -16.17 -4.44
CA SER A 237 2.22 -17.15 -4.27
C SER A 237 1.61 -17.66 -5.58
N LEU A 238 1.89 -17.00 -6.72
CA LEU A 238 1.56 -17.52 -8.04
C LEU A 238 2.35 -18.78 -8.43
N ASP A 239 3.48 -19.01 -7.79
CA ASP A 239 4.35 -20.17 -8.03
C ASP A 239 4.01 -21.34 -7.09
N ASP A 240 3.01 -21.18 -6.19
CA ASP A 240 2.58 -22.23 -5.29
C ASP A 240 1.93 -23.38 -6.08
N PRO A 241 2.33 -24.65 -5.88
CA PRO A 241 1.79 -25.79 -6.62
C PRO A 241 0.28 -25.99 -6.50
N GLU A 242 -0.35 -25.47 -5.44
CA GLU A 242 -1.81 -25.52 -5.30
C GLU A 242 -2.53 -24.41 -6.09
N VAL A 243 -1.77 -23.40 -6.56
CA VAL A 243 -2.28 -22.29 -7.38
C VAL A 243 -2.10 -22.56 -8.87
N ILE A 244 -1.04 -23.31 -9.27
CA ILE A 244 -0.74 -23.68 -10.66
C ILE A 244 -1.63 -24.83 -11.10
#